data_733cb80f86229f4e3619d62d918d28a1
#
_entry.id   733cb80f86229f4e3619d62d918d28a1
#
_cell.length_a   1.000
_cell.length_b   1.000
_cell.length_c   1.000
_cell.angle_alpha   90.00
_cell.angle_beta   90.00
_cell.angle_gamma   90.00
#
_symmetry.space_group_name_H-M   'P 1'
#
loop_
_entity.id
_entity.type
_entity.pdbx_description
1 polymer ?
#
loop_
_entity_poly.entity_id
_entity_poly.type
_entity_poly.pdbx_seq_one_letter_code
_entity_poly.pdbx_strand_id
1 'polypeptide(L)'
;MDKEKADMIIYTTEDGLTKVETTFDGDTVWLSIDQMAELFQRNKSTISRHIKNIFTEGELQRDSVVAKFATTATDGKVYNVDYYNLDVIISVGYRVKSKRGTQFRIWATGILKEYMRKGFALDDDRLKNLGGGGYFKELLERIRDIRASEKVFYRQVLEIYATSIDYDPKAEISIAFFKKVQNKIHYAIHGQTAAEVIYTRADAEKEFMGLTTFKGNQPTLREAVVAKNYLSEKELRVMGQLVSGYLDFAERQAEREQAMTMRDWAEHLDRILTMSGEQLLQGNGSISHKQAVDKATGEYKKYKARTLSTVEEDYLNSIKILEKKTNKKQ
;
A
#
# COMPACT_ATOMS: atom_id res chain seq x y z
N MET A 1 10.61 29.08 -6.66
CA MET A 1 9.94 27.78 -6.88
C MET A 1 8.51 28.10 -7.20
N ASP A 2 8.13 28.01 -8.47
CA ASP A 2 6.75 28.22 -8.91
C ASP A 2 5.90 27.08 -8.33
N LYS A 3 4.97 27.45 -7.44
CA LYS A 3 3.95 26.52 -6.94
C LYS A 3 2.98 26.28 -8.09
N GLU A 4 2.98 25.10 -8.66
CA GLU A 4 1.92 24.67 -9.58
C GLU A 4 0.59 24.83 -8.84
N LYS A 5 -0.23 25.77 -9.32
CA LYS A 5 -1.65 25.82 -8.98
C LYS A 5 -2.30 24.62 -9.66
N ALA A 6 -2.37 23.53 -8.95
CA ALA A 6 -3.17 22.40 -9.39
C ALA A 6 -4.64 22.72 -9.08
N ASP A 7 -5.46 22.87 -10.10
CA ASP A 7 -6.92 22.89 -9.99
C ASP A 7 -7.39 21.55 -9.42
N MET A 8 -7.44 21.42 -8.11
CA MET A 8 -7.99 20.24 -7.48
C MET A 8 -9.45 20.48 -7.16
N ILE A 9 -10.32 19.70 -7.76
CA ILE A 9 -11.73 19.62 -7.41
C ILE A 9 -11.85 18.79 -6.15
N ILE A 10 -12.06 19.41 -4.98
CA ILE A 10 -12.27 18.69 -3.72
C ILE A 10 -13.57 17.90 -3.79
N TYR A 11 -14.59 18.48 -4.42
CA TYR A 11 -15.94 17.93 -4.50
C TYR A 11 -16.68 18.58 -5.65
N THR A 12 -17.15 17.76 -6.60
CA THR A 12 -18.05 18.24 -7.65
C THR A 12 -19.48 18.02 -7.18
N THR A 13 -20.26 19.08 -7.12
CA THR A 13 -21.69 18.98 -6.81
C THR A 13 -22.43 18.33 -7.96
N GLU A 14 -23.59 17.67 -7.72
CA GLU A 14 -24.43 17.05 -8.75
C GLU A 14 -24.79 18.01 -9.91
N ASP A 15 -24.79 19.33 -9.65
CA ASP A 15 -25.03 20.37 -10.63
C ASP A 15 -23.74 20.86 -11.34
N GLY A 16 -22.58 20.28 -11.02
CA GLY A 16 -21.29 20.61 -11.64
C GLY A 16 -20.74 22.03 -11.35
N LEU A 17 -21.42 22.81 -10.52
CA LEU A 17 -21.18 24.26 -10.39
C LEU A 17 -20.16 24.66 -9.35
N THR A 18 -19.70 23.75 -8.50
CA THR A 18 -18.72 24.11 -7.45
C THR A 18 -17.35 23.54 -7.79
N LYS A 19 -16.53 24.34 -8.44
CA LYS A 19 -15.08 24.18 -8.51
C LYS A 19 -14.47 25.11 -7.48
N VAL A 20 -13.86 24.60 -6.43
CA VAL A 20 -13.08 25.41 -5.49
C VAL A 20 -11.62 25.26 -5.90
N GLU A 21 -11.03 26.35 -6.41
CA GLU A 21 -9.59 26.38 -6.64
C GLU A 21 -8.86 26.23 -5.32
N THR A 22 -8.03 25.23 -5.22
CA THR A 22 -7.31 24.91 -3.99
C THR A 22 -5.82 25.02 -4.19
N THR A 23 -5.12 25.43 -3.15
CA THR A 23 -3.67 25.38 -3.12
C THR A 23 -3.26 24.02 -2.53
N PHE A 24 -2.54 23.22 -3.30
CA PHE A 24 -1.94 22.00 -2.82
C PHE A 24 -0.58 22.33 -2.21
N ASP A 25 -0.31 21.86 -1.00
CA ASP A 25 1.01 21.92 -0.40
C ASP A 25 1.24 20.62 0.36
N GLY A 26 2.07 19.74 -0.23
CA GLY A 26 2.30 18.39 0.30
C GLY A 26 1.07 17.48 0.19
N ASP A 27 0.69 16.86 1.32
CA ASP A 27 -0.33 15.80 1.37
C ASP A 27 -1.74 16.32 1.69
N THR A 28 -1.96 17.65 1.73
CA THR A 28 -3.24 18.21 2.16
C THR A 28 -3.70 19.40 1.31
N VAL A 29 -4.98 19.68 1.41
CA VAL A 29 -5.67 20.79 0.74
C VAL A 29 -5.86 21.93 1.75
N TRP A 30 -5.65 23.15 1.30
CA TRP A 30 -5.77 24.36 2.13
C TRP A 30 -6.85 25.29 1.59
N LEU A 31 -7.80 25.68 2.44
CA LEU A 31 -8.84 26.67 2.12
C LEU A 31 -8.81 27.84 3.11
N SER A 32 -9.03 29.03 2.59
CA SER A 32 -9.36 30.21 3.40
C SER A 32 -10.82 30.14 3.91
N ILE A 33 -11.16 31.00 4.87
CA ILE A 33 -12.56 31.16 5.33
C ILE A 33 -13.48 31.55 4.16
N ASP A 34 -13.01 32.34 3.23
CA ASP A 34 -13.76 32.79 2.07
C ASP A 34 -14.11 31.62 1.15
N GLN A 35 -13.12 30.82 0.83
CA GLN A 35 -13.32 29.61 0.01
C GLN A 35 -14.23 28.59 0.70
N MET A 36 -14.11 28.39 2.02
CA MET A 36 -15.04 27.55 2.77
C MET A 36 -16.46 28.11 2.81
N ALA A 37 -16.62 29.45 2.90
CA ALA A 37 -17.92 30.10 2.85
C ALA A 37 -18.61 29.87 1.50
N GLU A 38 -17.86 29.91 0.41
CA GLU A 38 -18.32 29.59 -0.94
C GLU A 38 -18.66 28.10 -1.07
N LEU A 39 -17.73 27.22 -0.70
CA LEU A 39 -17.90 25.77 -0.74
C LEU A 39 -19.19 25.32 -0.04
N PHE A 40 -19.41 25.80 1.17
CA PHE A 40 -20.55 25.40 1.99
C PHE A 40 -21.77 26.29 1.84
N GLN A 41 -21.71 27.34 1.01
CA GLN A 41 -22.76 28.35 0.82
C GLN A 41 -23.26 28.91 2.17
N ARG A 42 -22.34 29.46 2.98
CA ARG A 42 -22.59 30.07 4.27
C ARG A 42 -21.77 31.34 4.45
N ASN A 43 -22.27 32.21 5.31
CA ASN A 43 -21.56 33.46 5.63
C ASN A 43 -20.22 33.15 6.33
N LYS A 44 -19.20 33.97 6.05
CA LYS A 44 -17.88 33.90 6.69
C LYS A 44 -17.95 33.86 8.21
N SER A 45 -18.87 34.62 8.83
CA SER A 45 -19.07 34.62 10.29
C SER A 45 -19.53 33.28 10.83
N THR A 46 -20.33 32.52 10.06
CA THR A 46 -20.76 31.16 10.45
C THR A 46 -19.60 30.20 10.38
N ILE A 47 -18.82 30.23 9.29
CA ILE A 47 -17.62 29.40 9.14
C ILE A 47 -16.62 29.70 10.25
N SER A 48 -16.30 30.99 10.48
CA SER A 48 -15.38 31.41 11.54
C SER A 48 -15.82 30.92 12.93
N ARG A 49 -17.13 30.95 13.22
CA ARG A 49 -17.67 30.43 14.49
C ARG A 49 -17.47 28.92 14.61
N HIS A 50 -17.69 28.15 13.54
CA HIS A 50 -17.43 26.70 13.57
C HIS A 50 -15.94 26.41 13.78
N ILE A 51 -15.04 27.10 13.10
CA ILE A 51 -13.60 26.97 13.29
C ILE A 51 -13.20 27.31 14.74
N LYS A 52 -13.73 28.40 15.29
CA LYS A 52 -13.48 28.75 16.69
C LYS A 52 -13.93 27.64 17.64
N ASN A 53 -15.10 27.07 17.41
CA ASN A 53 -15.61 25.97 18.26
C ASN A 53 -14.74 24.72 18.17
N ILE A 54 -14.26 24.34 16.98
CA ILE A 54 -13.34 23.21 16.77
C ILE A 54 -12.10 23.34 17.66
N PHE A 55 -11.50 24.52 17.71
CA PHE A 55 -10.33 24.79 18.55
C PHE A 55 -10.66 24.87 20.03
N THR A 56 -11.81 25.50 20.37
CA THR A 56 -12.24 25.63 21.78
C THR A 56 -12.62 24.28 22.40
N GLU A 57 -13.22 23.39 21.62
CA GLU A 57 -13.60 22.03 22.03
C GLU A 57 -12.38 21.08 22.04
N GLY A 58 -11.21 21.52 21.56
CA GLY A 58 -9.99 20.72 21.53
C GLY A 58 -10.01 19.61 20.48
N GLU A 59 -10.92 19.65 19.49
CA GLU A 59 -10.98 18.66 18.41
C GLU A 59 -9.72 18.69 17.56
N LEU A 60 -9.20 19.88 17.24
CA LEU A 60 -7.96 20.08 16.50
C LEU A 60 -7.07 21.12 17.21
N GLN A 61 -5.75 20.95 17.06
CA GLN A 61 -4.77 21.92 17.52
C GLN A 61 -4.44 22.93 16.42
N ARG A 62 -4.58 24.24 16.73
CA ARG A 62 -4.44 25.31 15.74
C ARG A 62 -3.11 25.26 14.98
N ASP A 63 -1.99 25.04 15.69
CA ASP A 63 -0.65 25.12 15.12
C ASP A 63 -0.36 24.03 14.09
N SER A 64 -1.11 22.93 14.11
CA SER A 64 -0.95 21.82 13.15
C SER A 64 -1.85 21.91 11.92
N VAL A 65 -2.88 22.77 11.94
CA VAL A 65 -3.94 22.80 10.91
C VAL A 65 -4.17 24.17 10.30
N VAL A 66 -3.42 25.21 10.71
CA VAL A 66 -3.52 26.58 10.19
C VAL A 66 -2.19 27.04 9.66
N ALA A 67 -2.16 27.50 8.43
CA ALA A 67 -1.00 28.14 7.81
C ALA A 67 -1.34 29.57 7.32
N LYS A 68 -0.34 30.44 7.27
CA LYS A 68 -0.49 31.80 6.73
C LYS A 68 0.11 31.86 5.34
N PHE A 69 -0.70 32.24 4.37
CA PHE A 69 -0.24 32.50 3.02
C PHE A 69 -0.40 33.99 2.66
N ALA A 70 0.62 34.53 1.99
CA ALA A 70 0.57 35.87 1.42
C ALA A 70 -0.33 35.85 0.19
N THR A 71 -1.42 36.63 0.21
CA THR A 71 -2.39 36.70 -0.88
C THR A 71 -2.46 38.17 -1.37
N THR A 72 -2.31 38.38 -2.68
CA THR A 72 -2.48 39.70 -3.28
C THR A 72 -3.97 39.98 -3.50
N ALA A 73 -4.50 41.01 -2.85
CA ALA A 73 -5.89 41.42 -3.02
C ALA A 73 -6.08 42.25 -4.31
N THR A 74 -7.35 42.52 -4.65
CA THR A 74 -7.73 43.32 -5.84
C THR A 74 -7.23 44.74 -5.79
N ASP A 75 -6.87 45.26 -4.62
CA ASP A 75 -6.24 46.58 -4.40
C ASP A 75 -4.71 46.58 -4.64
N GLY A 76 -4.13 45.42 -5.04
CA GLY A 76 -2.69 45.26 -5.28
C GLY A 76 -1.86 45.07 -4.02
N LYS A 77 -2.45 45.08 -2.82
CA LYS A 77 -1.74 44.88 -1.56
C LYS A 77 -1.65 43.40 -1.19
N VAL A 78 -0.56 43.06 -0.51
CA VAL A 78 -0.33 41.70 -0.01
C VAL A 78 -0.82 41.58 1.44
N TYR A 79 -1.69 40.64 1.68
CA TYR A 79 -2.23 40.33 3.00
C TYR A 79 -1.85 38.89 3.42
N ASN A 80 -1.51 38.73 4.68
CA ASN A 80 -1.35 37.39 5.26
C ASN A 80 -2.73 36.85 5.66
N VAL A 81 -3.19 35.80 4.97
CA VAL A 81 -4.49 35.18 5.19
C VAL A 81 -4.29 33.81 5.84
N ASP A 82 -5.11 33.50 6.86
CA ASP A 82 -5.13 32.18 7.47
C ASP A 82 -5.82 31.20 6.52
N TYR A 83 -5.12 30.10 6.23
CA TYR A 83 -5.63 28.96 5.50
C TYR A 83 -5.71 27.74 6.44
N TYR A 84 -6.68 26.91 6.21
CA TYR A 84 -7.04 25.77 7.04
C TYR A 84 -6.92 24.50 6.21
N ASN A 85 -6.32 23.46 6.79
CA ASN A 85 -6.09 22.19 6.11
C ASN A 85 -7.39 21.35 5.98
N LEU A 86 -7.27 20.18 5.34
CA LEU A 86 -8.40 19.27 5.08
C LEU A 86 -9.11 18.86 6.37
N ASP A 87 -8.42 18.69 7.50
CA ASP A 87 -9.03 18.28 8.77
C ASP A 87 -10.06 19.33 9.24
N VAL A 88 -9.70 20.64 9.18
CA VAL A 88 -10.62 21.73 9.51
C VAL A 88 -11.78 21.79 8.51
N ILE A 89 -11.51 21.60 7.21
CA ILE A 89 -12.55 21.60 6.17
C ILE A 89 -13.58 20.50 6.44
N ILE A 90 -13.13 19.29 6.77
CA ILE A 90 -14.00 18.17 7.12
C ILE A 90 -14.82 18.49 8.37
N SER A 91 -14.18 18.95 9.43
CA SER A 91 -14.84 19.28 10.70
C SER A 91 -15.92 20.37 10.52
N VAL A 92 -15.64 21.41 9.72
CA VAL A 92 -16.62 22.45 9.35
C VAL A 92 -17.75 21.85 8.52
N GLY A 93 -17.45 21.00 7.53
CA GLY A 93 -18.43 20.36 6.65
C GLY A 93 -19.42 19.48 7.41
N TYR A 94 -18.99 18.82 8.47
CA TYR A 94 -19.87 18.04 9.33
C TYR A 94 -20.75 18.88 10.26
N ARG A 95 -20.31 20.11 10.62
CA ARG A 95 -21.03 21.00 11.55
C ARG A 95 -21.99 21.95 10.84
N VAL A 96 -21.71 22.29 9.58
CA VAL A 96 -22.45 23.31 8.85
C VAL A 96 -23.84 22.83 8.42
N LYS A 97 -24.88 23.63 8.76
CA LYS A 97 -26.27 23.35 8.38
C LYS A 97 -26.61 24.05 7.06
N SER A 98 -26.24 23.44 5.92
CA SER A 98 -26.57 23.91 4.58
C SER A 98 -26.84 22.73 3.63
N LYS A 99 -27.48 23.00 2.48
CA LYS A 99 -27.67 21.99 1.43
C LYS A 99 -26.32 21.43 0.98
N ARG A 100 -25.33 22.33 0.74
CA ARG A 100 -23.95 21.93 0.35
C ARG A 100 -23.25 21.12 1.46
N GLY A 101 -23.38 21.50 2.72
CA GLY A 101 -22.85 20.71 3.82
C GLY A 101 -23.48 19.30 3.90
N THR A 102 -24.78 19.18 3.58
CA THR A 102 -25.44 17.87 3.51
C THR A 102 -24.89 17.02 2.36
N GLN A 103 -24.75 17.61 1.17
CA GLN A 103 -24.15 16.94 0.00
C GLN A 103 -22.71 16.49 0.28
N PHE A 104 -21.90 17.36 0.90
CA PHE A 104 -20.54 17.01 1.31
C PHE A 104 -20.51 15.79 2.25
N ARG A 105 -21.40 15.76 3.26
CA ARG A 105 -21.48 14.61 4.17
C ARG A 105 -21.92 13.33 3.47
N ILE A 106 -22.87 13.40 2.54
CA ILE A 106 -23.32 12.24 1.75
C ILE A 106 -22.15 11.68 0.94
N TRP A 107 -21.40 12.55 0.23
CA TRP A 107 -20.23 12.18 -0.53
C TRP A 107 -19.13 11.56 0.35
N ALA A 108 -18.72 12.22 1.42
CA ALA A 108 -17.69 11.72 2.33
C ALA A 108 -18.09 10.37 2.95
N THR A 109 -19.37 10.23 3.35
CA THR A 109 -19.90 8.97 3.86
C THR A 109 -19.90 7.87 2.80
N GLY A 110 -20.14 8.22 1.53
CA GLY A 110 -20.04 7.31 0.39
C GLY A 110 -18.64 6.70 0.27
N ILE A 111 -17.61 7.54 0.26
CA ILE A 111 -16.21 7.13 0.20
C ILE A 111 -15.84 6.22 1.40
N LEU A 112 -16.22 6.63 2.61
CA LEU A 112 -15.93 5.83 3.81
C LEU A 112 -16.63 4.47 3.77
N LYS A 113 -17.89 4.40 3.34
CA LYS A 113 -18.63 3.14 3.18
C LYS A 113 -17.97 2.24 2.14
N GLU A 114 -17.53 2.81 1.03
CA GLU A 114 -16.84 2.06 -0.01
C GLU A 114 -15.53 1.48 0.52
N TYR A 115 -14.70 2.31 1.17
CA TYR A 115 -13.46 1.86 1.78
C TYR A 115 -13.68 0.78 2.85
N MET A 116 -14.64 0.97 3.75
CA MET A 116 -14.95 -0.02 4.81
C MET A 116 -15.43 -1.36 4.25
N ARG A 117 -16.18 -1.34 3.15
CA ARG A 117 -16.73 -2.56 2.52
C ARG A 117 -15.73 -3.27 1.63
N LYS A 118 -14.98 -2.52 0.81
CA LYS A 118 -14.10 -3.06 -0.23
C LYS A 118 -12.62 -3.06 0.17
N GLY A 119 -12.21 -2.21 1.12
CA GLY A 119 -10.81 -1.96 1.48
C GLY A 119 -10.12 -0.93 0.57
N PHE A 120 -10.85 -0.32 -0.38
CA PHE A 120 -10.36 0.76 -1.25
C PHE A 120 -11.51 1.66 -1.68
N ALA A 121 -11.17 2.90 -2.08
CA ALA A 121 -12.02 3.83 -2.80
C ALA A 121 -11.15 4.49 -3.88
N LEU A 122 -11.62 4.52 -5.14
CA LEU A 122 -10.87 5.02 -6.29
C LEU A 122 -11.67 6.11 -7.00
N ASP A 123 -10.97 7.13 -7.45
CA ASP A 123 -11.47 8.12 -8.39
C ASP A 123 -11.00 7.73 -9.81
N ASP A 124 -11.78 6.89 -10.47
CA ASP A 124 -11.47 6.33 -11.78
C ASP A 124 -11.27 7.41 -12.84
N ASP A 125 -12.10 8.46 -12.82
CA ASP A 125 -12.03 9.53 -13.80
C ASP A 125 -10.76 10.36 -13.63
N ARG A 126 -10.38 10.64 -12.39
CA ARG A 126 -9.13 11.31 -12.09
C ARG A 126 -7.92 10.50 -12.52
N LEU A 127 -7.91 9.20 -12.24
CA LEU A 127 -6.82 8.31 -12.63
C LEU A 127 -6.68 8.19 -14.15
N LYS A 128 -7.78 8.17 -14.88
CA LYS A 128 -7.79 8.15 -16.36
C LYS A 128 -7.33 9.47 -16.98
N ASN A 129 -7.82 10.60 -16.45
CA ASN A 129 -7.60 11.94 -17.05
C ASN A 129 -6.19 12.50 -16.80
N LEU A 130 -5.51 12.09 -15.73
CA LEU A 130 -4.14 12.54 -15.41
C LEU A 130 -3.05 11.79 -16.20
N GLY A 131 -3.43 11.05 -17.27
CA GLY A 131 -2.47 10.34 -18.11
C GLY A 131 -1.64 9.30 -17.35
N GLY A 132 -2.17 8.79 -16.24
CA GLY A 132 -1.50 7.78 -15.45
C GLY A 132 -0.35 8.26 -14.58
N GLY A 133 -0.16 9.55 -14.32
CA GLY A 133 0.90 10.12 -13.49
C GLY A 133 1.42 9.23 -12.35
N GLY A 134 2.18 9.74 -11.42
CA GLY A 134 2.80 8.95 -10.34
C GLY A 134 1.80 8.06 -9.57
N TYR A 135 0.58 8.54 -9.33
CA TYR A 135 -0.47 7.81 -8.59
C TYR A 135 -1.03 6.59 -9.33
N PHE A 136 -1.17 6.65 -10.65
CA PHE A 136 -1.59 5.47 -11.43
C PHE A 136 -0.51 4.37 -11.38
N LYS A 137 0.75 4.77 -11.47
CA LYS A 137 1.88 3.84 -11.33
C LYS A 137 1.91 3.21 -9.93
N GLU A 138 1.72 4.02 -8.88
CA GLU A 138 1.63 3.55 -7.49
C GLU A 138 0.49 2.54 -7.32
N LEU A 139 -0.70 2.84 -7.87
CA LEU A 139 -1.84 1.93 -7.84
C LEU A 139 -1.52 0.59 -8.50
N LEU A 140 -0.90 0.63 -9.69
CA LEU A 140 -0.47 -0.60 -10.39
C LEU A 140 0.54 -1.40 -9.57
N GLU A 141 1.49 -0.74 -8.93
CA GLU A 141 2.49 -1.41 -8.06
C GLU A 141 1.80 -2.05 -6.85
N ARG A 142 0.86 -1.40 -6.21
CA ARG A 142 0.05 -1.96 -5.11
C ARG A 142 -0.79 -3.17 -5.55
N ILE A 143 -1.44 -3.09 -6.70
CA ILE A 143 -2.22 -4.22 -7.25
C ILE A 143 -1.28 -5.41 -7.52
N ARG A 144 -0.12 -5.18 -8.10
CA ARG A 144 0.88 -6.23 -8.35
C ARG A 144 1.38 -6.85 -7.06
N ASP A 145 1.66 -6.05 -6.04
CA ASP A 145 2.09 -6.56 -4.73
C ASP A 145 1.01 -7.40 -4.05
N ILE A 146 -0.25 -6.97 -4.10
CA ILE A 146 -1.39 -7.75 -3.59
C ILE A 146 -1.49 -9.08 -4.33
N ARG A 147 -1.45 -9.08 -5.67
CA ARG A 147 -1.48 -10.30 -6.50
C ARG A 147 -0.28 -11.22 -6.23
N ALA A 148 0.91 -10.66 -6.04
CA ALA A 148 2.13 -11.41 -5.72
C ALA A 148 2.22 -11.86 -4.26
N SER A 149 1.28 -11.45 -3.39
CA SER A 149 1.26 -11.98 -2.02
C SER A 149 1.02 -13.49 -2.06
N GLU A 150 1.80 -14.25 -1.28
CA GLU A 150 1.81 -15.73 -1.33
C GLU A 150 0.40 -16.32 -1.21
N LYS A 151 -0.40 -15.79 -0.29
CA LYS A 151 -1.77 -16.26 -0.06
C LYS A 151 -2.71 -15.98 -1.22
N VAL A 152 -2.64 -14.78 -1.82
CA VAL A 152 -3.52 -14.39 -2.94
C VAL A 152 -3.10 -15.11 -4.20
N PHE A 153 -1.80 -15.14 -4.50
CA PHE A 153 -1.23 -15.87 -5.62
C PHE A 153 -1.61 -17.35 -5.58
N TYR A 154 -1.42 -18.01 -4.43
CA TYR A 154 -1.78 -19.41 -4.26
C TYR A 154 -3.27 -19.66 -4.52
N ARG A 155 -4.15 -18.79 -4.01
CA ARG A 155 -5.60 -18.90 -4.26
C ARG A 155 -5.93 -18.74 -5.74
N GLN A 156 -5.39 -17.72 -6.41
CA GLN A 156 -5.65 -17.48 -7.82
C GLN A 156 -5.13 -18.60 -8.71
N VAL A 157 -3.94 -19.10 -8.42
CA VAL A 157 -3.40 -20.29 -9.12
C VAL A 157 -4.30 -21.50 -8.89
N LEU A 158 -4.82 -21.71 -7.66
CA LEU A 158 -5.80 -22.77 -7.37
C LEU A 158 -7.09 -22.60 -8.19
N GLU A 159 -7.62 -21.39 -8.26
CA GLU A 159 -8.84 -21.10 -9.03
C GLU A 159 -8.63 -21.40 -10.52
N ILE A 160 -7.50 -21.02 -11.09
CA ILE A 160 -7.14 -21.34 -12.48
C ILE A 160 -7.05 -22.85 -12.69
N TYR A 161 -6.36 -23.57 -11.80
CA TYR A 161 -6.21 -25.01 -11.92
C TYR A 161 -7.50 -25.77 -11.67
N ALA A 162 -8.39 -25.25 -10.84
CA ALA A 162 -9.73 -25.81 -10.67
C ALA A 162 -10.56 -25.80 -11.98
N THR A 163 -10.18 -24.97 -12.97
CA THR A 163 -10.76 -24.99 -14.32
C THR A 163 -10.14 -26.03 -15.24
N SER A 164 -9.05 -26.70 -14.83
CA SER A 164 -8.42 -27.76 -15.63
C SER A 164 -9.32 -28.98 -15.72
N ILE A 165 -9.38 -29.56 -16.90
CA ILE A 165 -10.22 -30.75 -17.15
C ILE A 165 -9.75 -32.02 -16.41
N ASP A 166 -8.49 -32.04 -16.00
CA ASP A 166 -7.83 -33.13 -15.26
C ASP A 166 -7.53 -32.77 -13.80
N TYR A 167 -8.18 -31.72 -13.26
CA TYR A 167 -7.96 -31.30 -11.88
C TYR A 167 -8.62 -32.26 -10.87
N ASP A 168 -7.82 -32.80 -9.95
CA ASP A 168 -8.29 -33.52 -8.78
C ASP A 168 -7.73 -32.86 -7.50
N PRO A 169 -8.58 -32.24 -6.66
CA PRO A 169 -8.14 -31.54 -5.45
C PRO A 169 -7.48 -32.45 -4.40
N LYS A 170 -7.68 -33.77 -4.49
CA LYS A 170 -7.10 -34.76 -3.58
C LYS A 170 -5.82 -35.39 -4.12
N ALA A 171 -5.50 -35.19 -5.38
CA ALA A 171 -4.30 -35.79 -5.97
C ALA A 171 -3.03 -35.08 -5.47
N GLU A 172 -2.04 -35.88 -5.06
CA GLU A 172 -0.69 -35.37 -4.72
C GLU A 172 -0.06 -34.59 -5.86
N ILE A 173 -0.44 -34.90 -7.09
CA ILE A 173 -0.05 -34.18 -8.31
C ILE A 173 -0.41 -32.70 -8.24
N SER A 174 -1.60 -32.34 -7.76
CA SER A 174 -2.03 -30.96 -7.66
C SER A 174 -1.17 -30.16 -6.67
N ILE A 175 -0.86 -30.74 -5.51
CA ILE A 175 0.02 -30.13 -4.50
C ILE A 175 1.46 -29.97 -5.02
N ALA A 176 1.99 -31.00 -5.67
CA ALA A 176 3.34 -30.99 -6.25
C ALA A 176 3.44 -29.92 -7.36
N PHE A 177 2.37 -29.75 -8.13
CA PHE A 177 2.31 -28.80 -9.21
C PHE A 177 2.42 -27.34 -8.70
N PHE A 178 1.73 -26.97 -7.63
CA PHE A 178 1.84 -25.63 -7.04
C PHE A 178 3.27 -25.31 -6.61
N LYS A 179 3.92 -26.25 -5.95
CA LYS A 179 5.33 -26.11 -5.55
C LYS A 179 6.24 -25.90 -6.77
N LYS A 180 5.95 -26.61 -7.85
CA LYS A 180 6.70 -26.49 -9.11
C LYS A 180 6.52 -25.11 -9.74
N VAL A 181 5.30 -24.58 -9.79
CA VAL A 181 5.01 -23.25 -10.31
C VAL A 181 5.71 -22.16 -9.48
N GLN A 182 5.57 -22.24 -8.15
CA GLN A 182 6.23 -21.30 -7.25
C GLN A 182 7.76 -21.32 -7.44
N ASN A 183 8.36 -22.50 -7.48
CA ASN A 183 9.79 -22.64 -7.67
C ASN A 183 10.26 -22.13 -9.04
N LYS A 184 9.49 -22.32 -10.11
CA LYS A 184 9.82 -21.79 -11.46
C LYS A 184 9.84 -20.26 -11.45
N ILE A 185 8.87 -19.63 -10.80
CA ILE A 185 8.81 -18.16 -10.69
C ILE A 185 10.00 -17.65 -9.87
N HIS A 186 10.30 -18.24 -8.72
CA HIS A 186 11.47 -17.86 -7.94
C HIS A 186 12.75 -18.01 -8.75
N TYR A 187 12.92 -19.15 -9.41
CA TYR A 187 14.13 -19.42 -10.19
C TYR A 187 14.31 -18.43 -11.36
N ALA A 188 13.23 -18.09 -12.03
CA ALA A 188 13.25 -17.10 -13.10
C ALA A 188 13.77 -15.73 -12.62
N ILE A 189 13.46 -15.34 -11.38
CA ILE A 189 13.79 -14.00 -10.85
C ILE A 189 15.27 -13.90 -10.45
N HIS A 190 15.81 -14.93 -9.82
CA HIS A 190 17.13 -14.85 -9.16
C HIS A 190 17.95 -16.15 -9.22
N GLY A 191 17.55 -17.11 -10.04
CA GLY A 191 18.29 -18.36 -10.25
C GLY A 191 18.26 -19.35 -9.08
N GLN A 192 17.31 -19.19 -8.13
CA GLN A 192 17.19 -20.04 -6.95
C GLN A 192 15.72 -20.43 -6.74
N THR A 193 15.47 -21.65 -6.25
CA THR A 193 14.14 -22.04 -5.76
C THR A 193 13.81 -21.34 -4.44
N ALA A 194 12.56 -21.36 -4.01
CA ALA A 194 12.17 -20.79 -2.73
C ALA A 194 12.97 -21.37 -1.54
N ALA A 195 13.24 -22.67 -1.55
CA ALA A 195 14.04 -23.31 -0.52
C ALA A 195 15.51 -22.85 -0.54
N GLU A 196 16.08 -22.71 -1.72
CA GLU A 196 17.46 -22.23 -1.88
C GLU A 196 17.62 -20.79 -1.43
N VAL A 197 16.64 -19.92 -1.69
CA VAL A 197 16.65 -18.52 -1.21
C VAL A 197 16.71 -18.49 0.32
N ILE A 198 15.83 -19.22 1.00
CA ILE A 198 15.83 -19.27 2.46
C ILE A 198 17.19 -19.79 2.96
N TYR A 199 17.67 -20.90 2.38
CA TYR A 199 18.90 -21.53 2.80
C TYR A 199 20.13 -20.65 2.66
N THR A 200 20.22 -19.89 1.58
CA THR A 200 21.40 -19.05 1.26
C THR A 200 21.34 -17.66 1.92
N ARG A 201 20.13 -17.11 2.14
CA ARG A 201 19.97 -15.74 2.61
C ARG A 201 19.72 -15.63 4.11
N ALA A 202 19.17 -16.67 4.76
CA ALA A 202 18.99 -16.71 6.22
C ALA A 202 20.34 -16.77 6.91
N ASP A 203 20.71 -15.69 7.62
CA ASP A 203 21.99 -15.51 8.25
C ASP A 203 21.83 -14.65 9.51
N ALA A 204 22.09 -15.21 10.69
CA ALA A 204 21.96 -14.56 11.97
C ALA A 204 22.88 -13.33 12.13
N GLU A 205 23.96 -13.24 11.34
CA GLU A 205 24.93 -12.13 11.40
C GLU A 205 24.42 -10.90 10.65
N LYS A 206 23.45 -11.07 9.74
CA LYS A 206 22.85 -9.97 8.99
C LYS A 206 21.79 -9.25 9.82
N GLU A 207 21.57 -8.00 9.50
CA GLU A 207 20.43 -7.23 10.00
C GLU A 207 19.13 -7.96 9.68
N PHE A 208 18.24 -8.11 10.67
CA PHE A 208 17.00 -8.86 10.57
C PHE A 208 17.14 -10.27 9.98
N MET A 209 18.27 -10.95 10.23
CA MET A 209 18.59 -12.26 9.63
C MET A 209 18.65 -12.26 8.09
N GLY A 210 18.80 -11.12 7.43
CA GLY A 210 18.73 -10.97 5.98
C GLY A 210 17.30 -10.86 5.44
N LEU A 211 16.27 -10.77 6.28
CA LEU A 211 14.91 -10.47 5.84
C LEU A 211 14.81 -9.00 5.44
N THR A 212 14.15 -8.76 4.32
CA THR A 212 13.84 -7.42 3.79
C THR A 212 12.42 -6.98 4.11
N THR A 213 11.53 -7.94 4.40
CA THR A 213 10.11 -7.69 4.67
C THR A 213 9.63 -8.54 5.85
N PHE A 214 9.06 -7.89 6.88
CA PHE A 214 8.46 -8.53 8.05
C PHE A 214 7.53 -7.55 8.77
N LYS A 215 6.72 -8.03 9.72
CA LYS A 215 5.81 -7.20 10.52
C LYS A 215 6.43 -6.81 11.85
N GLY A 216 6.20 -5.58 12.29
CA GLY A 216 6.70 -5.08 13.57
C GLY A 216 8.19 -4.70 13.53
N ASN A 217 8.82 -4.63 14.71
CA ASN A 217 10.21 -4.14 14.84
C ASN A 217 11.25 -5.25 14.63
N GLN A 218 10.86 -6.52 14.74
CA GLN A 218 11.74 -7.67 14.56
C GLN A 218 11.04 -8.83 13.89
N PRO A 219 11.75 -9.60 13.03
CA PRO A 219 11.17 -10.75 12.35
C PRO A 219 10.79 -11.86 13.31
N THR A 220 9.78 -12.63 12.93
CA THR A 220 9.33 -13.84 13.60
C THR A 220 9.87 -15.10 12.91
N LEU A 221 9.88 -16.25 13.61
CA LEU A 221 10.25 -17.51 12.98
C LEU A 221 9.32 -17.88 11.80
N ARG A 222 8.03 -17.52 11.89
CA ARG A 222 7.09 -17.74 10.79
C ARG A 222 7.46 -16.97 9.53
N GLU A 223 8.00 -15.78 9.71
CA GLU A 223 8.45 -14.94 8.60
C GLU A 223 9.81 -15.39 8.06
N ALA A 224 10.68 -15.91 8.92
CA ALA A 224 12.01 -16.41 8.54
C ALA A 224 11.97 -17.68 7.65
N VAL A 225 10.86 -18.41 7.60
CA VAL A 225 10.69 -19.57 6.73
C VAL A 225 9.95 -19.27 5.42
N VAL A 226 9.73 -18.01 5.10
CA VAL A 226 9.05 -17.54 3.87
C VAL A 226 10.06 -16.92 2.93
N ALA A 227 10.32 -17.53 1.78
CA ALA A 227 11.33 -17.08 0.81
C ALA A 227 11.13 -15.63 0.34
N LYS A 228 9.89 -15.22 0.08
CA LYS A 228 9.54 -13.86 -0.35
C LYS A 228 10.10 -12.79 0.58
N ASN A 229 10.20 -13.07 1.87
CA ASN A 229 10.66 -12.10 2.87
C ASN A 229 12.18 -11.79 2.80
N TYR A 230 12.92 -12.55 2.01
CA TYR A 230 14.36 -12.33 1.75
C TYR A 230 14.63 -11.66 0.40
N LEU A 231 13.58 -11.34 -0.37
CA LEU A 231 13.74 -10.76 -1.70
C LEU A 231 13.93 -9.25 -1.59
N SER A 232 14.82 -8.72 -2.43
CA SER A 232 14.98 -7.28 -2.60
C SER A 232 13.73 -6.66 -3.25
N GLU A 233 13.56 -5.36 -3.13
CA GLU A 233 12.48 -4.61 -3.76
C GLU A 233 12.42 -4.85 -5.28
N LYS A 234 13.59 -4.89 -5.93
CA LYS A 234 13.70 -5.19 -7.38
C LYS A 234 13.17 -6.60 -7.70
N GLU A 235 13.58 -7.61 -6.93
CA GLU A 235 13.12 -8.98 -7.11
C GLU A 235 11.61 -9.12 -6.86
N LEU A 236 11.08 -8.45 -5.81
CA LEU A 236 9.65 -8.41 -5.54
C LEU A 236 8.86 -7.76 -6.68
N ARG A 237 9.38 -6.69 -7.28
CA ARG A 237 8.76 -6.03 -8.43
C ARG A 237 8.70 -6.95 -9.65
N VAL A 238 9.80 -7.63 -9.97
CA VAL A 238 9.85 -8.60 -11.08
C VAL A 238 8.89 -9.76 -10.82
N MET A 239 8.87 -10.29 -9.59
CA MET A 239 7.90 -11.33 -9.20
C MET A 239 6.47 -10.88 -9.45
N GLY A 240 6.10 -9.68 -8.99
CA GLY A 240 4.77 -9.12 -9.19
C GLY A 240 4.38 -9.00 -10.66
N GLN A 241 5.33 -8.62 -11.52
CA GLN A 241 5.11 -8.52 -12.97
C GLN A 241 4.88 -9.88 -13.63
N LEU A 242 5.72 -10.87 -13.32
CA LEU A 242 5.61 -12.24 -13.87
C LEU A 242 4.30 -12.90 -13.41
N VAL A 243 3.97 -12.78 -12.12
CA VAL A 243 2.71 -13.30 -11.56
C VAL A 243 1.51 -12.66 -12.23
N SER A 244 1.49 -11.33 -12.36
CA SER A 244 0.38 -10.63 -13.01
C SER A 244 0.21 -11.05 -14.46
N GLY A 245 1.30 -11.14 -15.23
CA GLY A 245 1.24 -11.56 -16.63
C GLY A 245 0.71 -13.00 -16.79
N TYR A 246 1.08 -13.89 -15.89
CA TYR A 246 0.57 -15.26 -15.89
C TYR A 246 -0.93 -15.33 -15.57
N LEU A 247 -1.39 -14.55 -14.58
CA LEU A 247 -2.80 -14.49 -14.19
C LEU A 247 -3.65 -13.84 -15.29
N ASP A 248 -3.20 -12.74 -15.88
CA ASP A 248 -3.91 -12.05 -16.96
C ASP A 248 -4.06 -12.99 -18.20
N PHE A 249 -3.03 -13.80 -18.48
CA PHE A 249 -3.10 -14.82 -19.51
C PHE A 249 -4.15 -15.89 -19.17
N ALA A 250 -4.17 -16.35 -17.92
CA ALA A 250 -5.08 -17.39 -17.48
C ALA A 250 -6.55 -16.92 -17.50
N GLU A 251 -6.83 -15.71 -17.04
CA GLU A 251 -8.15 -15.08 -17.13
C GLU A 251 -8.64 -15.05 -18.60
N ARG A 252 -7.75 -14.66 -19.51
CA ARG A 252 -8.08 -14.63 -20.95
C ARG A 252 -8.37 -16.02 -21.55
N GLN A 253 -7.71 -17.08 -21.09
CA GLN A 253 -8.02 -18.44 -21.55
C GLN A 253 -9.38 -18.92 -21.01
N ALA A 254 -9.68 -18.59 -19.74
CA ALA A 254 -10.97 -18.88 -19.13
C ALA A 254 -12.12 -18.17 -19.86
N GLU A 255 -11.97 -16.89 -20.22
CA GLU A 255 -12.94 -16.14 -21.02
C GLU A 255 -13.20 -16.75 -22.42
N ARG A 256 -12.20 -17.42 -22.99
CA ARG A 256 -12.32 -18.11 -24.28
C ARG A 256 -12.90 -19.52 -24.17
N GLU A 257 -13.23 -19.95 -22.94
CA GLU A 257 -13.75 -21.31 -22.66
C GLU A 257 -12.83 -22.42 -23.21
N GLN A 258 -11.53 -22.15 -23.32
CA GLN A 258 -10.57 -23.15 -23.78
C GLN A 258 -10.30 -24.18 -22.67
N ALA A 259 -10.64 -25.43 -22.98
CA ALA A 259 -10.30 -26.55 -22.10
C ALA A 259 -8.77 -26.70 -22.00
N MET A 260 -8.25 -26.57 -20.78
CA MET A 260 -6.81 -26.68 -20.47
C MET A 260 -6.58 -27.79 -19.47
N THR A 261 -5.50 -28.54 -19.67
CA THR A 261 -4.98 -29.50 -18.68
C THR A 261 -4.02 -28.79 -17.73
N MET A 262 -3.75 -29.39 -16.57
CA MET A 262 -2.71 -28.90 -15.65
C MET A 262 -1.34 -28.84 -16.33
N ARG A 263 -1.06 -29.73 -17.24
CA ARG A 263 0.16 -29.72 -18.07
C ARG A 263 0.22 -28.51 -18.98
N ASP A 264 -0.87 -28.18 -19.67
CA ASP A 264 -0.94 -26.99 -20.54
C ASP A 264 -0.65 -25.71 -19.78
N TRP A 265 -1.17 -25.57 -18.57
CA TRP A 265 -0.87 -24.44 -17.69
C TRP A 265 0.62 -24.34 -17.34
N ALA A 266 1.28 -25.47 -17.04
CA ALA A 266 2.73 -25.49 -16.78
C ALA A 266 3.55 -25.08 -18.00
N GLU A 267 3.18 -25.56 -19.18
CA GLU A 267 3.84 -25.24 -20.45
C GLU A 267 3.65 -23.76 -20.82
N HIS A 268 2.46 -23.19 -20.52
CA HIS A 268 2.22 -21.77 -20.72
C HIS A 268 3.09 -20.89 -19.80
N LEU A 269 3.23 -21.25 -18.53
CA LEU A 269 4.16 -20.55 -17.64
C LEU A 269 5.58 -20.58 -18.21
N ASP A 270 6.07 -21.73 -18.67
CA ASP A 270 7.39 -21.85 -19.26
C ASP A 270 7.57 -20.95 -20.49
N ARG A 271 6.54 -20.86 -21.34
CA ARG A 271 6.56 -19.95 -22.50
C ARG A 271 6.63 -18.49 -22.07
N ILE A 272 5.83 -18.07 -21.09
CA ILE A 272 5.85 -16.69 -20.56
C ILE A 272 7.24 -16.36 -20.03
N LEU A 273 7.80 -17.23 -19.18
CA LEU A 273 9.14 -17.04 -18.63
C LEU A 273 10.22 -16.95 -19.73
N THR A 274 10.17 -17.86 -20.70
CA THR A 274 11.11 -17.85 -21.84
C THR A 274 10.98 -16.59 -22.69
N MET A 275 9.75 -16.15 -22.99
CA MET A 275 9.49 -14.92 -23.76
C MET A 275 9.94 -13.67 -23.02
N SER A 276 9.92 -13.70 -21.68
CA SER A 276 10.44 -12.63 -20.82
C SER A 276 11.98 -12.65 -20.70
N GLY A 277 12.67 -13.62 -21.34
CA GLY A 277 14.12 -13.75 -21.28
C GLY A 277 14.63 -14.40 -19.99
N GLU A 278 13.75 -15.00 -19.21
CA GLU A 278 14.09 -15.60 -17.92
C GLU A 278 14.60 -17.03 -18.06
N GLN A 279 15.40 -17.48 -17.08
CA GLN A 279 15.91 -18.84 -17.04
C GLN A 279 14.84 -19.80 -16.48
N LEU A 280 14.74 -20.97 -17.11
CA LEU A 280 13.83 -22.02 -16.65
C LEU A 280 14.51 -22.96 -15.65
N LEU A 281 13.79 -23.25 -14.55
CA LEU A 281 14.20 -24.24 -13.57
C LEU A 281 14.22 -25.64 -14.20
N GLN A 282 15.38 -26.30 -14.20
CA GLN A 282 15.54 -27.72 -14.54
C GLN A 282 15.52 -28.55 -13.27
N GLY A 283 14.47 -29.38 -13.12
CA GLY A 283 14.33 -30.24 -11.93
C GLY A 283 13.67 -29.55 -10.72
N ASN A 284 14.07 -29.90 -9.50
CA ASN A 284 13.42 -29.49 -8.24
C ASN A 284 14.28 -28.55 -7.38
N GLY A 285 15.46 -28.13 -7.87
CA GLY A 285 16.45 -27.42 -7.08
C GLY A 285 17.35 -28.38 -6.26
N SER A 286 18.36 -27.81 -5.62
CA SER A 286 19.39 -28.54 -4.85
C SER A 286 19.08 -28.65 -3.36
N ILE A 287 18.20 -27.80 -2.83
CA ILE A 287 17.85 -27.70 -1.41
C ILE A 287 16.39 -28.11 -1.20
N SER A 288 16.15 -29.05 -0.30
CA SER A 288 14.79 -29.43 0.10
C SER A 288 14.16 -28.37 1.03
N HIS A 289 12.84 -28.30 1.06
CA HIS A 289 12.11 -27.42 1.98
C HIS A 289 12.49 -27.68 3.44
N LYS A 290 12.68 -28.93 3.84
CA LYS A 290 13.10 -29.30 5.20
C LYS A 290 14.46 -28.69 5.53
N GLN A 291 15.45 -28.86 4.66
CA GLN A 291 16.79 -28.28 4.88
C GLN A 291 16.74 -26.74 5.01
N ALA A 292 15.91 -26.08 4.20
CA ALA A 292 15.72 -24.65 4.28
C ALA A 292 15.10 -24.20 5.61
N VAL A 293 14.04 -24.89 6.07
CA VAL A 293 13.38 -24.59 7.35
C VAL A 293 14.32 -24.87 8.53
N ASP A 294 15.05 -25.97 8.51
CA ASP A 294 16.01 -26.32 9.56
C ASP A 294 17.12 -25.27 9.66
N LYS A 295 17.65 -24.81 8.51
CA LYS A 295 18.65 -23.72 8.44
C LYS A 295 18.08 -22.43 9.01
N ALA A 296 16.93 -21.96 8.52
CA ALA A 296 16.30 -20.72 8.97
C ALA A 296 15.98 -20.76 10.47
N THR A 297 15.51 -21.92 10.98
CA THR A 297 15.24 -22.08 12.41
C THR A 297 16.51 -22.01 13.25
N GLY A 298 17.59 -22.59 12.77
CA GLY A 298 18.90 -22.51 13.41
C GLY A 298 19.43 -21.07 13.48
N GLU A 299 19.38 -20.38 12.34
CA GLU A 299 19.80 -18.96 12.27
C GLU A 299 18.90 -18.06 13.11
N TYR A 300 17.58 -18.31 13.14
CA TYR A 300 16.65 -17.55 13.98
C TYR A 300 16.96 -17.67 15.46
N LYS A 301 17.32 -18.89 15.95
CA LYS A 301 17.71 -19.08 17.35
C LYS A 301 18.97 -18.28 17.68
N LYS A 302 19.98 -18.28 16.81
CA LYS A 302 21.20 -17.46 16.97
C LYS A 302 20.88 -15.97 16.97
N TYR A 303 20.06 -15.53 16.02
CA TYR A 303 19.64 -14.14 15.91
C TYR A 303 18.92 -13.68 17.18
N LYS A 304 17.97 -14.47 17.69
CA LYS A 304 17.25 -14.15 18.93
C LYS A 304 18.17 -14.08 20.16
N ALA A 305 19.20 -14.89 20.21
CA ALA A 305 20.18 -14.85 21.31
C ALA A 305 21.04 -13.57 21.29
N ARG A 306 21.15 -12.90 20.13
CA ARG A 306 21.95 -11.67 19.97
C ARG A 306 21.12 -10.38 20.04
N THR A 307 19.83 -10.46 19.74
CA THR A 307 18.93 -9.30 19.71
C THR A 307 18.19 -9.18 21.03
N LEU A 308 18.12 -7.96 21.55
CA LEU A 308 17.28 -7.64 22.70
C LEU A 308 15.81 -7.92 22.39
N SER A 309 15.08 -8.42 23.38
CA SER A 309 13.63 -8.50 23.26
C SER A 309 13.03 -7.07 23.24
N THR A 310 11.82 -6.92 22.67
CA THR A 310 11.11 -5.63 22.68
C THR A 310 10.95 -5.05 24.09
N VAL A 311 10.80 -5.91 25.09
CA VAL A 311 10.72 -5.52 26.51
C VAL A 311 12.05 -4.96 27.02
N GLU A 312 13.17 -5.56 26.63
CA GLU A 312 14.49 -5.06 26.98
C GLU A 312 14.83 -3.76 26.26
N GLU A 313 14.43 -3.60 25.00
CA GLU A 313 14.56 -2.34 24.26
C GLU A 313 13.73 -1.22 24.88
N ASP A 314 12.48 -1.49 25.25
CA ASP A 314 11.59 -0.53 25.94
C ASP A 314 12.13 -0.14 27.29
N TYR A 315 12.72 -1.08 28.04
CA TYR A 315 13.38 -0.82 29.32
C TYR A 315 14.59 0.10 29.13
N LEU A 316 15.47 -0.19 28.18
CA LEU A 316 16.64 0.65 27.89
C LEU A 316 16.25 2.05 27.39
N ASN A 317 15.20 2.16 26.56
CA ASN A 317 14.68 3.44 26.11
C ASN A 317 14.09 4.26 27.27
N SER A 318 13.41 3.61 28.20
CA SER A 318 12.87 4.24 29.41
C SER A 318 14.01 4.79 30.31
N ILE A 319 15.11 4.05 30.47
CA ILE A 319 16.28 4.51 31.19
C ILE A 319 16.89 5.75 30.52
N LYS A 320 17.12 5.72 29.20
CA LYS A 320 17.65 6.86 28.43
C LYS A 320 16.78 8.12 28.54
N ILE A 321 15.47 7.97 28.60
CA ILE A 321 14.53 9.08 28.79
C ILE A 321 14.68 9.67 30.21
N LEU A 322 14.81 8.82 31.21
CA LEU A 322 15.04 9.25 32.63
C LEU A 322 16.38 9.97 32.79
N GLU A 323 17.45 9.45 32.22
CA GLU A 323 18.76 10.09 32.24
C GLU A 323 18.76 11.48 31.60
N LYS A 324 18.11 11.62 30.42
CA LYS A 324 17.93 12.93 29.76
C LYS A 324 17.13 13.92 30.59
N LYS A 325 16.14 13.46 31.36
CA LYS A 325 15.37 14.33 32.27
C LYS A 325 16.17 14.74 33.51
N THR A 326 17.07 13.89 34.01
CA THR A 326 17.93 14.17 35.16
C THR A 326 19.01 15.17 34.77
N ASN A 327 19.65 15.01 33.60
CA ASN A 327 20.68 15.91 33.09
C ASN A 327 20.17 17.30 32.66
N LYS A 328 18.83 17.47 32.46
CA LYS A 328 18.22 18.78 32.21
C LYS A 328 17.83 19.54 33.47
N LYS A 329 17.99 18.93 34.65
CA LYS A 329 17.69 19.55 35.96
C LYS A 329 18.95 19.97 36.76
N GLN A 330 20.12 19.76 36.20
CA GLN A 330 21.38 20.37 36.61
C GLN A 330 21.74 21.51 35.63
#